data_bc38000ff0c247be7ac11f173d4505d6
#
_entry.id   bc38000ff0c247be7ac11f173d4505d6
#
_cell.length_a   1.000
_cell.length_b   1.000
_cell.length_c   1.000
_cell.angle_alpha   90.00
_cell.angle_beta   90.00
_cell.angle_gamma   90.00
#
_symmetry.space_group_name_H-M   'P 1'
#
loop_
_entity.id
_entity.type
_entity.pdbx_description
1 polymer ?
#
loop_
_entity_poly.entity_id
_entity_poly.type
_entity_poly.pdbx_seq_one_letter_code
_entity_poly.pdbx_strand_id
1 'polypeptide(L)'
;MSLDLDRITHPLRLARGSHQPGSGKGCAMNVISYINGDAKITDYPECSARPLARMVQALNDRLAGPDGFLSPENSVIVLDLGWLTVGTADTPREIAWRWLADLLVHPEMGIVTTVRRVDVRDALIHVATLYMRESRGERVTVVEWRAARGQAQKAKNAAAADADAYTAAVAASYAAAYAAAYAAADAYAAAYAAADAYAAAAAYARITFTRWAIEHWRELAGLDTGPDIDVTAVDNALARIEG
;
A
#
# COMPACT_ATOMS: atom_id res chain seq x y z
N MET A 1 15.87 11.54 2.19
CA MET A 1 17.25 11.13 2.56
C MET A 1 17.55 9.78 1.97
N SER A 2 18.79 9.49 1.58
CA SER A 2 19.15 8.16 1.05
C SER A 2 19.83 7.35 2.17
N LEU A 3 19.52 6.06 2.22
CA LEU A 3 20.18 5.13 3.12
C LEU A 3 21.70 5.13 2.86
N ASP A 4 22.50 5.35 3.89
CA ASP A 4 23.97 5.29 3.80
C ASP A 4 24.42 3.82 3.75
N LEU A 5 24.60 3.31 2.54
CA LEU A 5 24.94 1.92 2.28
C LEU A 5 26.34 1.53 2.77
N ASP A 6 27.27 2.48 2.90
CA ASP A 6 28.63 2.19 3.35
C ASP A 6 28.69 1.74 4.83
N ARG A 7 27.62 1.99 5.58
CA ARG A 7 27.47 1.58 6.98
C ARG A 7 26.71 0.25 7.15
N ILE A 8 26.21 -0.33 6.07
CA ILE A 8 25.52 -1.63 6.11
C ILE A 8 26.54 -2.72 5.85
N THR A 9 26.76 -3.59 6.84
CA THR A 9 27.72 -4.70 6.78
C THR A 9 27.08 -6.02 6.39
N HIS A 10 25.76 -6.15 6.54
CA HIS A 10 24.97 -7.33 6.16
C HIS A 10 24.30 -7.12 4.81
N PRO A 11 24.15 -8.16 3.97
CA PRO A 11 23.56 -8.01 2.66
C PRO A 11 22.14 -7.42 2.71
N LEU A 12 21.94 -6.26 2.11
CA LEU A 12 20.61 -5.71 1.91
C LEU A 12 19.94 -6.39 0.70
N ARG A 13 19.45 -7.59 0.93
CA ARG A 13 18.80 -8.42 -0.09
C ARG A 13 17.41 -8.85 0.39
N LEU A 14 16.43 -8.00 0.14
CA LEU A 14 15.06 -8.27 0.53
C LEU A 14 14.46 -9.40 -0.32
N ALA A 15 13.59 -10.18 0.30
CA ALA A 15 12.94 -11.33 -0.34
C ALA A 15 11.43 -11.10 -0.49
N ARG A 16 10.86 -11.74 -1.51
CA ARG A 16 9.43 -11.78 -1.76
C ARG A 16 8.69 -12.64 -0.75
N GLY A 17 7.52 -12.18 -0.29
CA GLY A 17 6.60 -12.92 0.56
C GLY A 17 6.81 -12.69 2.05
N SER A 18 6.08 -13.45 2.86
CA SER A 18 6.16 -13.42 4.32
C SER A 18 7.20 -14.40 4.83
N HIS A 19 8.03 -14.01 5.79
CA HIS A 19 9.14 -14.81 6.26
C HIS A 19 9.09 -15.02 7.77
N GLN A 20 9.59 -16.18 8.20
CA GLN A 20 9.81 -16.49 9.62
C GLN A 20 11.19 -15.99 10.05
N PRO A 21 11.35 -15.54 11.31
CA PRO A 21 12.66 -15.19 11.86
C PRO A 21 13.66 -16.34 11.68
N GLY A 22 14.92 -16.00 11.35
CA GLY A 22 15.99 -16.99 11.16
C GLY A 22 15.88 -17.82 9.87
N SER A 23 15.04 -17.44 8.92
CA SER A 23 14.92 -18.13 7.62
C SER A 23 15.97 -17.71 6.59
N GLY A 24 16.84 -16.75 6.90
CA GLY A 24 17.76 -16.12 5.95
C GLY A 24 17.06 -15.23 4.91
N LYS A 25 15.80 -14.92 5.12
CA LYS A 25 14.96 -14.12 4.23
C LYS A 25 14.10 -13.15 5.01
N GLY A 26 13.89 -11.95 4.46
CA GLY A 26 12.98 -10.94 5.02
C GLY A 26 12.54 -9.95 3.95
N CYS A 27 11.32 -9.45 4.05
CA CYS A 27 10.85 -8.31 3.27
C CYS A 27 11.14 -6.99 4.00
N ALA A 28 10.94 -5.85 3.35
CA ALA A 28 11.16 -4.54 3.97
C ALA A 28 10.40 -4.38 5.29
N MET A 29 9.14 -4.83 5.34
CA MET A 29 8.33 -4.70 6.55
C MET A 29 8.81 -5.58 7.70
N ASN A 30 9.46 -6.73 7.42
CA ASN A 30 10.13 -7.52 8.47
C ASN A 30 11.32 -6.74 9.07
N VAL A 31 12.10 -6.04 8.24
CA VAL A 31 13.20 -5.17 8.74
C VAL A 31 12.63 -4.10 9.67
N ILE A 32 11.53 -3.41 9.26
CA ILE A 32 10.87 -2.41 10.09
C ILE A 32 10.34 -3.02 11.40
N SER A 33 9.75 -4.21 11.35
CA SER A 33 9.25 -4.93 12.53
C SER A 33 10.38 -5.27 13.52
N TYR A 34 11.54 -5.69 13.01
CA TYR A 34 12.74 -5.90 13.84
C TYR A 34 13.23 -4.62 14.51
N ILE A 35 13.30 -3.51 13.76
CA ILE A 35 13.76 -2.23 14.27
C ILE A 35 12.79 -1.68 15.32
N ASN A 36 11.47 -1.86 15.10
CA ASN A 36 10.44 -1.45 16.05
C ASN A 36 10.46 -2.26 17.36
N GLY A 37 11.12 -3.44 17.36
CA GLY A 37 11.15 -4.31 18.53
C GLY A 37 9.84 -5.08 18.75
N ASP A 38 9.08 -5.33 17.69
CA ASP A 38 7.84 -6.09 17.77
C ASP A 38 8.08 -7.47 18.37
N ALA A 39 7.21 -7.88 19.29
CA ALA A 39 7.31 -9.18 19.96
C ALA A 39 7.23 -10.36 18.97
N LYS A 40 6.54 -10.16 17.85
CA LYS A 40 6.46 -11.10 16.74
C LYS A 40 6.80 -10.37 15.45
N ILE A 41 7.84 -10.83 14.77
CA ILE A 41 8.22 -10.28 13.47
C ILE A 41 7.13 -10.57 12.45
N THR A 42 6.72 -9.54 11.72
CA THR A 42 5.55 -9.56 10.86
C THR A 42 5.71 -8.62 9.67
N ASP A 43 4.89 -8.82 8.64
CA ASP A 43 4.76 -7.91 7.50
C ASP A 43 3.92 -6.66 7.85
N TYR A 44 3.42 -6.58 9.08
CA TYR A 44 2.57 -5.50 9.60
C TYR A 44 3.11 -4.98 10.93
N PRO A 45 4.23 -4.24 10.93
CA PRO A 45 4.82 -3.68 12.14
C PRO A 45 3.81 -2.85 12.94
N GLU A 46 3.89 -2.93 14.26
CA GLU A 46 2.97 -2.19 15.15
C GLU A 46 3.10 -0.67 15.02
N CYS A 47 4.22 -0.16 14.51
CA CYS A 47 4.46 1.27 14.26
C CYS A 47 3.88 1.78 12.93
N SER A 48 3.32 0.92 12.08
CA SER A 48 2.88 1.27 10.72
C SER A 48 1.39 1.04 10.53
N ALA A 49 0.69 1.98 9.90
CA ALA A 49 -0.68 1.76 9.46
C ALA A 49 -0.75 0.57 8.50
N ARG A 50 -1.62 -0.38 8.80
CA ARG A 50 -1.72 -1.65 8.03
C ARG A 50 -1.91 -1.46 6.52
N PRO A 51 -2.71 -0.47 6.03
CA PRO A 51 -2.83 -0.21 4.60
C PRO A 51 -1.51 0.15 3.95
N LEU A 52 -0.72 0.98 4.60
CA LEU A 52 0.59 1.42 4.10
C LEU A 52 1.60 0.27 4.10
N ALA A 53 1.68 -0.48 5.20
CA ALA A 53 2.52 -1.69 5.29
C ALA A 53 2.20 -2.67 4.15
N ARG A 54 0.91 -2.86 3.85
CA ARG A 54 0.48 -3.72 2.75
C ARG A 54 0.89 -3.21 1.39
N MET A 55 0.84 -1.90 1.14
CA MET A 55 1.32 -1.32 -0.13
C MET A 55 2.81 -1.56 -0.32
N VAL A 56 3.61 -1.33 0.72
CA VAL A 56 5.05 -1.59 0.69
C VAL A 56 5.32 -3.07 0.43
N GLN A 57 4.63 -3.98 1.12
CA GLN A 57 4.77 -5.42 0.90
C GLN A 57 4.42 -5.82 -0.54
N ALA A 58 3.31 -5.30 -1.08
CA ALA A 58 2.91 -5.59 -2.46
C ALA A 58 3.96 -5.10 -3.47
N LEU A 59 4.55 -3.92 -3.23
CA LEU A 59 5.64 -3.41 -4.07
C LEU A 59 6.89 -4.28 -3.93
N ASN A 60 7.28 -4.65 -2.71
CA ASN A 60 8.38 -5.58 -2.44
C ASN A 60 8.24 -6.86 -3.28
N ASP A 61 7.06 -7.49 -3.22
CA ASP A 61 6.80 -8.74 -3.93
C ASP A 61 6.86 -8.60 -5.46
N ARG A 62 6.46 -7.44 -5.99
CA ARG A 62 6.45 -7.17 -7.43
C ARG A 62 7.79 -6.77 -8.02
N LEU A 63 8.69 -6.24 -7.20
CA LEU A 63 10.04 -5.87 -7.60
C LEU A 63 11.04 -7.02 -7.46
N ALA A 64 10.61 -8.14 -6.88
CA ALA A 64 11.43 -9.34 -6.78
C ALA A 64 11.65 -9.99 -8.14
N GLY A 65 12.89 -10.43 -8.36
CA GLY A 65 13.28 -11.19 -9.54
C GLY A 65 12.76 -12.65 -9.53
N PRO A 66 13.09 -13.42 -10.56
CA PRO A 66 12.70 -14.83 -10.66
C PRO A 66 13.25 -15.71 -9.53
N ASP A 67 14.36 -15.31 -8.91
CA ASP A 67 14.98 -15.96 -7.75
C ASP A 67 14.25 -15.67 -6.42
N GLY A 68 13.22 -14.83 -6.45
CA GLY A 68 12.43 -14.42 -5.30
C GLY A 68 13.06 -13.31 -4.45
N PHE A 69 14.15 -12.69 -4.93
CA PHE A 69 14.82 -11.59 -4.24
C PHE A 69 14.74 -10.29 -5.05
N LEU A 70 14.84 -9.18 -4.35
CA LEU A 70 14.98 -7.85 -4.96
C LEU A 70 16.45 -7.62 -5.34
N SER A 71 16.68 -6.78 -6.38
CA SER A 71 18.01 -6.23 -6.60
C SER A 71 18.42 -5.34 -5.42
N PRO A 72 19.74 -5.07 -5.21
CA PRO A 72 20.18 -4.15 -4.18
C PRO A 72 19.50 -2.79 -4.25
N GLU A 73 19.37 -2.21 -5.45
CA GLU A 73 18.74 -0.91 -5.67
C GLU A 73 17.26 -0.94 -5.29
N ASN A 74 16.51 -1.98 -5.70
CA ASN A 74 15.12 -2.15 -5.33
C ASN A 74 14.96 -2.38 -3.82
N SER A 75 15.88 -3.09 -3.18
CA SER A 75 15.88 -3.33 -1.73
C SER A 75 16.00 -2.01 -0.97
N VAL A 76 16.91 -1.11 -1.39
CA VAL A 76 17.03 0.24 -0.80
C VAL A 76 15.74 1.04 -0.95
N ILE A 77 15.18 1.07 -2.17
CA ILE A 77 13.95 1.83 -2.45
C ILE A 77 12.78 1.33 -1.58
N VAL A 78 12.59 0.02 -1.51
CA VAL A 78 11.46 -0.55 -0.77
C VAL A 78 11.65 -0.41 0.74
N LEU A 79 12.89 -0.51 1.23
CA LEU A 79 13.18 -0.27 2.65
C LEU A 79 12.93 1.20 3.03
N ASP A 80 13.35 2.15 2.21
CA ASP A 80 13.08 3.58 2.39
C ASP A 80 11.55 3.85 2.45
N LEU A 81 10.77 3.25 1.54
CA LEU A 81 9.31 3.34 1.57
C LEU A 81 8.71 2.70 2.84
N GLY A 82 9.24 1.57 3.28
CA GLY A 82 8.86 0.94 4.55
C GLY A 82 9.11 1.86 5.73
N TRP A 83 10.24 2.53 5.75
CA TRP A 83 10.60 3.49 6.79
C TRP A 83 9.65 4.68 6.85
N LEU A 84 9.21 5.19 5.71
CA LEU A 84 8.21 6.26 5.64
C LEU A 84 6.86 5.88 6.27
N THR A 85 6.56 4.59 6.47
CA THR A 85 5.33 4.16 7.16
C THR A 85 5.43 4.19 8.68
N VAL A 86 6.63 4.36 9.25
CA VAL A 86 6.82 4.41 10.71
C VAL A 86 6.11 5.62 11.32
N GLY A 87 5.45 5.40 12.45
CA GLY A 87 4.70 6.44 13.17
C GLY A 87 3.30 6.72 12.58
N THR A 88 2.81 5.88 11.66
CA THR A 88 1.47 6.05 11.06
C THR A 88 0.39 5.17 11.70
N ALA A 89 0.73 4.30 12.65
CA ALA A 89 -0.19 3.28 13.20
C ALA A 89 -1.43 3.89 13.88
N ASP A 90 -1.26 4.98 14.64
CA ASP A 90 -2.30 5.58 15.45
C ASP A 90 -3.13 6.65 14.71
N THR A 91 -3.06 6.65 13.37
CA THR A 91 -3.80 7.61 12.55
C THR A 91 -5.31 7.37 12.66
N PRO A 92 -6.13 8.44 12.88
CA PRO A 92 -7.58 8.33 12.93
C PRO A 92 -8.16 7.67 11.68
N ARG A 93 -9.21 6.89 11.87
CA ARG A 93 -9.88 6.12 10.80
C ARG A 93 -10.41 7.00 9.67
N GLU A 94 -10.84 8.20 9.99
CA GLU A 94 -11.36 9.19 9.04
C GLU A 94 -10.29 9.56 8.00
N ILE A 95 -9.03 9.60 8.40
CA ILE A 95 -7.88 9.82 7.51
C ILE A 95 -7.75 8.64 6.54
N ALA A 96 -7.86 7.41 7.02
CA ALA A 96 -7.81 6.24 6.16
C ALA A 96 -8.91 6.26 5.09
N TRP A 97 -10.13 6.65 5.46
CA TRP A 97 -11.23 6.80 4.50
C TRP A 97 -10.99 7.91 3.48
N ARG A 98 -10.49 9.05 3.92
CA ARG A 98 -10.13 10.15 3.02
C ARG A 98 -9.03 9.74 2.06
N TRP A 99 -7.97 9.16 2.57
CA TRP A 99 -6.85 8.66 1.77
C TRP A 99 -7.30 7.65 0.71
N LEU A 100 -8.18 6.70 1.07
CA LEU A 100 -8.73 5.74 0.11
C LEU A 100 -9.50 6.40 -1.02
N ALA A 101 -10.31 7.42 -0.70
CA ALA A 101 -10.99 8.20 -1.72
C ALA A 101 -9.99 8.86 -2.67
N ASP A 102 -8.95 9.49 -2.12
CA ASP A 102 -7.95 10.20 -2.90
C ASP A 102 -7.10 9.25 -3.77
N LEU A 103 -6.77 8.03 -3.29
CA LEU A 103 -6.14 7.01 -4.13
C LEU A 103 -6.95 6.70 -5.40
N LEU A 104 -8.27 6.77 -5.32
CA LEU A 104 -9.14 6.50 -6.46
C LEU A 104 -9.28 7.71 -7.37
N VAL A 105 -9.44 8.93 -6.83
CA VAL A 105 -9.90 10.10 -7.62
C VAL A 105 -9.02 11.35 -7.51
N HIS A 106 -7.85 11.28 -6.89
CA HIS A 106 -6.95 12.45 -6.88
C HIS A 106 -6.66 12.93 -8.31
N PRO A 107 -6.73 14.24 -8.58
CA PRO A 107 -6.70 14.76 -9.95
C PRO A 107 -5.40 14.47 -10.71
N GLU A 108 -4.28 14.30 -10.02
CA GLU A 108 -2.97 14.04 -10.63
C GLU A 108 -2.52 12.60 -10.46
N MET A 109 -2.74 12.00 -9.29
CA MET A 109 -2.18 10.71 -8.91
C MET A 109 -3.22 9.61 -8.73
N GLY A 110 -4.51 9.96 -8.69
CA GLY A 110 -5.58 8.97 -8.51
C GLY A 110 -5.71 8.01 -9.69
N ILE A 111 -6.16 6.78 -9.42
CA ILE A 111 -6.37 5.73 -10.42
C ILE A 111 -7.25 6.23 -11.58
N VAL A 112 -8.20 7.13 -11.29
CA VAL A 112 -9.10 7.72 -12.29
C VAL A 112 -8.37 8.41 -13.44
N THR A 113 -7.13 8.88 -13.24
CA THR A 113 -6.32 9.57 -14.26
C THR A 113 -5.83 8.62 -15.36
N THR A 114 -5.69 7.34 -15.06
CA THR A 114 -5.22 6.31 -16.01
C THR A 114 -6.35 5.70 -16.83
N VAL A 115 -7.62 6.00 -16.49
CA VAL A 115 -8.79 5.34 -17.06
C VAL A 115 -9.49 6.22 -18.07
N ARG A 116 -9.69 5.71 -19.30
CA ARG A 116 -10.41 6.39 -20.38
C ARG A 116 -11.91 6.01 -20.44
N ARG A 117 -12.26 4.81 -20.00
CA ARG A 117 -13.65 4.32 -20.04
C ARG A 117 -14.52 5.04 -19.01
N VAL A 118 -15.64 5.59 -19.49
CA VAL A 118 -16.56 6.37 -18.65
C VAL A 118 -17.20 5.52 -17.56
N ASP A 119 -17.65 4.31 -17.89
CA ASP A 119 -18.28 3.40 -16.93
C ASP A 119 -17.36 3.00 -15.77
N VAL A 120 -16.04 2.86 -16.03
CA VAL A 120 -15.04 2.58 -15.01
C VAL A 120 -14.75 3.83 -14.18
N ARG A 121 -14.64 5.00 -14.81
CA ARG A 121 -14.46 6.28 -14.10
C ARG A 121 -15.63 6.55 -13.14
N ASP A 122 -16.85 6.35 -13.60
CA ASP A 122 -18.06 6.52 -12.78
C ASP A 122 -18.09 5.57 -11.59
N ALA A 123 -17.64 4.32 -11.77
CA ALA A 123 -17.53 3.36 -10.69
C ALA A 123 -16.48 3.79 -9.64
N LEU A 124 -15.31 4.28 -10.07
CA LEU A 124 -14.27 4.81 -9.18
C LEU A 124 -14.79 6.02 -8.38
N ILE A 125 -15.42 6.99 -9.07
CA ILE A 125 -15.99 8.19 -8.45
C ILE A 125 -17.08 7.82 -7.44
N HIS A 126 -17.97 6.87 -7.78
CA HIS A 126 -19.02 6.42 -6.86
C HIS A 126 -18.41 5.83 -5.57
N VAL A 127 -17.46 4.92 -5.70
CA VAL A 127 -16.78 4.33 -4.53
C VAL A 127 -16.05 5.40 -3.70
N ALA A 128 -15.31 6.30 -4.35
CA ALA A 128 -14.61 7.41 -3.68
C ALA A 128 -15.57 8.34 -2.94
N THR A 129 -16.76 8.62 -3.53
CA THR A 129 -17.79 9.43 -2.87
C THR A 129 -18.28 8.78 -1.57
N LEU A 130 -18.45 7.47 -1.52
CA LEU A 130 -18.84 6.77 -0.30
C LEU A 130 -17.73 6.84 0.76
N TYR A 131 -16.48 6.67 0.38
CA TYR A 131 -15.33 6.85 1.29
C TYR A 131 -15.24 8.28 1.83
N MET A 132 -15.49 9.29 0.98
CA MET A 132 -15.51 10.69 1.41
C MET A 132 -16.63 10.98 2.42
N ARG A 133 -17.76 10.32 2.32
CA ARG A 133 -18.85 10.42 3.31
C ARG A 133 -18.41 9.79 4.64
N GLU A 134 -17.86 8.58 4.63
CA GLU A 134 -17.32 7.94 5.84
C GLU A 134 -16.24 8.79 6.51
N SER A 135 -15.37 9.46 5.72
CA SER A 135 -14.33 10.33 6.27
C SER A 135 -14.86 11.59 6.98
N ARG A 136 -16.12 11.96 6.70
CA ARG A 136 -16.82 13.06 7.35
C ARG A 136 -17.71 12.60 8.50
N GLY A 137 -17.66 11.32 8.86
CA GLY A 137 -18.54 10.73 9.88
C GLY A 137 -19.96 10.43 9.39
N GLU A 138 -20.22 10.56 8.09
CA GLU A 138 -21.51 10.19 7.49
C GLU A 138 -21.54 8.68 7.29
N ARG A 139 -22.42 8.00 8.00
CA ARG A 139 -22.55 6.54 7.88
C ARG A 139 -23.09 6.12 6.51
N VAL A 140 -22.30 5.37 5.78
CA VAL A 140 -22.72 4.71 4.53
C VAL A 140 -23.32 3.35 4.85
N THR A 141 -24.47 3.05 4.25
CA THR A 141 -25.17 1.79 4.50
C THR A 141 -24.59 0.64 3.69
N VAL A 142 -24.77 -0.59 4.18
CA VAL A 142 -24.36 -1.80 3.45
C VAL A 142 -25.03 -1.89 2.07
N VAL A 143 -26.24 -1.34 1.92
CA VAL A 143 -26.97 -1.31 0.64
C VAL A 143 -26.25 -0.41 -0.37
N GLU A 144 -25.78 0.77 0.05
CA GLU A 144 -25.02 1.70 -0.81
C GLU A 144 -23.69 1.07 -1.23
N TRP A 145 -22.96 0.44 -0.31
CA TRP A 145 -21.73 -0.27 -0.64
C TRP A 145 -21.93 -1.43 -1.62
N ARG A 146 -23.04 -2.20 -1.46
CA ARG A 146 -23.40 -3.26 -2.40
C ARG A 146 -23.74 -2.72 -3.78
N ALA A 147 -24.43 -1.58 -3.85
CA ALA A 147 -24.74 -0.92 -5.12
C ALA A 147 -23.47 -0.48 -5.85
N ALA A 148 -22.54 0.18 -5.14
CA ALA A 148 -21.25 0.61 -5.70
C ALA A 148 -20.43 -0.60 -6.19
N ARG A 149 -20.36 -1.68 -5.41
CA ARG A 149 -19.74 -2.94 -5.84
C ARG A 149 -20.36 -3.52 -7.10
N GLY A 150 -21.71 -3.52 -7.18
CA GLY A 150 -22.44 -4.02 -8.35
C GLY A 150 -22.11 -3.21 -9.60
N GLN A 151 -22.00 -1.90 -9.48
CA GLN A 151 -21.59 -1.01 -10.58
C GLN A 151 -20.15 -1.30 -11.01
N ALA A 152 -19.20 -1.38 -10.06
CA ALA A 152 -17.82 -1.68 -10.35
C ALA A 152 -17.62 -3.07 -10.99
N GLN A 153 -18.41 -4.07 -10.56
CA GLN A 153 -18.38 -5.40 -11.16
C GLN A 153 -18.91 -5.41 -12.61
N LYS A 154 -19.95 -4.62 -12.91
CA LYS A 154 -20.44 -4.45 -14.29
C LYS A 154 -19.38 -3.78 -15.17
N ALA A 155 -18.75 -2.71 -14.68
CA ALA A 155 -17.69 -2.01 -15.39
C ALA A 155 -16.48 -2.95 -15.64
N LYS A 156 -16.08 -3.76 -14.65
CA LYS A 156 -15.04 -4.78 -14.79
C LYS A 156 -15.37 -5.77 -15.90
N ASN A 157 -16.57 -6.31 -15.92
CA ASN A 157 -16.99 -7.29 -16.94
C ASN A 157 -17.00 -6.67 -18.35
N ALA A 158 -17.42 -5.40 -18.45
CA ALA A 158 -17.41 -4.66 -19.72
C ALA A 158 -16.00 -4.27 -20.18
N ALA A 159 -15.05 -4.16 -19.26
CA ALA A 159 -13.66 -3.80 -19.52
C ALA A 159 -12.74 -5.01 -19.74
N ALA A 160 -13.25 -6.23 -19.80
CA ALA A 160 -12.44 -7.47 -19.82
C ALA A 160 -11.42 -7.57 -20.97
N ALA A 161 -11.64 -6.83 -22.08
CA ALA A 161 -10.72 -6.76 -23.22
C ALA A 161 -9.69 -5.61 -23.13
N ASP A 162 -9.82 -4.73 -22.12
CA ASP A 162 -8.96 -3.55 -21.89
C ASP A 162 -8.27 -3.75 -20.54
N ALA A 163 -6.99 -4.10 -20.55
CA ALA A 163 -6.24 -4.48 -19.37
C ALA A 163 -6.19 -3.36 -18.31
N ASP A 164 -6.01 -2.11 -18.73
CA ASP A 164 -5.89 -0.98 -17.81
C ASP A 164 -7.24 -0.64 -17.17
N ALA A 165 -8.31 -0.61 -17.97
CA ALA A 165 -9.66 -0.36 -17.50
C ALA A 165 -10.17 -1.54 -16.64
N TYR A 166 -9.84 -2.78 -16.99
CA TYR A 166 -10.16 -3.96 -16.19
C TYR A 166 -9.53 -3.88 -14.81
N THR A 167 -8.24 -3.54 -14.75
CA THR A 167 -7.49 -3.45 -13.48
C THR A 167 -8.05 -2.36 -12.58
N ALA A 168 -8.39 -1.20 -13.12
CA ALA A 168 -9.03 -0.10 -12.36
C ALA A 168 -10.43 -0.48 -11.85
N ALA A 169 -11.23 -1.18 -12.66
CA ALA A 169 -12.56 -1.66 -12.25
C ALA A 169 -12.47 -2.78 -11.20
N VAL A 170 -11.42 -3.60 -11.24
CA VAL A 170 -11.10 -4.57 -10.16
C VAL A 170 -10.82 -3.82 -8.86
N ALA A 171 -10.01 -2.76 -8.89
CA ALA A 171 -9.72 -1.93 -7.72
C ALA A 171 -11.00 -1.37 -7.09
N ALA A 172 -11.87 -0.76 -7.90
CA ALA A 172 -13.15 -0.23 -7.43
C ALA A 172 -14.07 -1.32 -6.84
N SER A 173 -14.12 -2.49 -7.48
CA SER A 173 -14.92 -3.62 -7.02
C SER A 173 -14.46 -4.17 -5.67
N TYR A 174 -13.16 -4.34 -5.48
CA TYR A 174 -12.59 -4.79 -4.21
C TYR A 174 -12.76 -3.74 -3.12
N ALA A 175 -12.49 -2.47 -3.42
CA ALA A 175 -12.67 -1.38 -2.47
C ALA A 175 -14.11 -1.35 -1.92
N ALA A 176 -15.12 -1.40 -2.81
CA ALA A 176 -16.52 -1.43 -2.41
C ALA A 176 -16.91 -2.73 -1.69
N ALA A 177 -16.36 -3.89 -2.09
CA ALA A 177 -16.64 -5.17 -1.44
C ALA A 177 -16.18 -5.21 0.00
N TYR A 178 -14.98 -4.69 0.25
CA TYR A 178 -14.39 -4.66 1.59
C TYR A 178 -15.13 -3.71 2.52
N ALA A 179 -15.45 -2.53 2.04
CA ALA A 179 -16.24 -1.59 2.82
C ALA A 179 -17.63 -2.16 3.16
N ALA A 180 -18.25 -2.93 2.25
CA ALA A 180 -19.52 -3.61 2.50
C ALA A 180 -19.43 -4.77 3.49
N ALA A 181 -18.31 -5.49 3.51
CA ALA A 181 -18.11 -6.66 4.39
C ALA A 181 -17.61 -6.26 5.80
N TYR A 182 -16.88 -5.18 5.89
CA TYR A 182 -16.16 -4.78 7.09
C TYR A 182 -16.38 -3.30 7.40
N ALA A 183 -17.63 -2.90 7.59
CA ALA A 183 -17.95 -1.52 8.05
C ALA A 183 -17.18 -1.08 9.33
N ALA A 184 -16.24 -1.90 9.77
CA ALA A 184 -15.45 -1.71 10.97
C ALA A 184 -13.94 -1.99 10.86
N ALA A 185 -13.41 -2.72 9.87
CA ALA A 185 -12.08 -3.28 10.09
C ALA A 185 -10.97 -2.89 9.12
N ASP A 186 -11.15 -2.73 7.81
CA ASP A 186 -9.93 -2.67 7.00
C ASP A 186 -10.00 -1.83 5.72
N ALA A 187 -9.37 -0.64 5.78
CA ALA A 187 -8.76 0.06 4.66
C ALA A 187 -7.74 -0.79 3.84
N TYR A 188 -7.43 -1.95 4.35
CA TYR A 188 -6.43 -2.91 3.93
C TYR A 188 -6.61 -3.44 2.49
N ALA A 189 -7.81 -3.82 2.09
CA ALA A 189 -7.99 -4.39 0.77
C ALA A 189 -8.18 -3.35 -0.33
N ALA A 190 -8.65 -2.16 0.03
CA ALA A 190 -8.69 -1.08 -0.95
C ALA A 190 -7.28 -0.60 -1.29
N ALA A 191 -6.36 -0.56 -0.31
CA ALA A 191 -4.95 -0.31 -0.57
C ALA A 191 -4.32 -1.41 -1.44
N TYR A 192 -4.70 -2.66 -1.24
CA TYR A 192 -4.26 -3.78 -2.08
C TYR A 192 -4.79 -3.64 -3.51
N ALA A 193 -6.06 -3.32 -3.66
CA ALA A 193 -6.68 -3.12 -4.96
C ALA A 193 -6.11 -1.88 -5.70
N ALA A 194 -5.81 -0.80 -4.97
CA ALA A 194 -5.13 0.35 -5.54
C ALA A 194 -3.70 0.01 -5.99
N ALA A 195 -2.94 -0.74 -5.20
CA ALA A 195 -1.62 -1.24 -5.57
C ALA A 195 -1.68 -2.18 -6.79
N ASP A 196 -2.74 -3.00 -6.90
CA ASP A 196 -2.96 -3.88 -8.05
C ASP A 196 -3.39 -3.13 -9.32
N ALA A 197 -4.15 -2.04 -9.20
CA ALA A 197 -4.52 -1.20 -10.35
C ALA A 197 -3.31 -0.55 -11.03
N TYR A 198 -2.26 -0.26 -10.27
CA TYR A 198 -0.96 0.16 -10.81
C TYR A 198 -0.06 -1.01 -11.21
N ALA A 199 -0.52 -2.24 -11.08
CA ALA A 199 0.28 -3.42 -11.37
C ALA A 199 0.72 -3.53 -12.84
N ALA A 200 -0.05 -2.99 -13.75
CA ALA A 200 0.29 -2.92 -15.18
C ALA A 200 1.29 -1.80 -15.51
N ALA A 201 1.48 -0.82 -14.63
CA ALA A 201 2.44 0.26 -14.84
C ALA A 201 3.89 -0.25 -14.75
N ALA A 202 4.82 0.44 -15.42
CA ALA A 202 6.25 0.18 -15.26
C ALA A 202 6.67 0.30 -13.79
N ALA A 203 7.73 -0.41 -13.40
CA ALA A 203 8.23 -0.45 -12.01
C ALA A 203 8.40 0.97 -11.40
N TYR A 204 8.88 1.91 -12.20
CA TYR A 204 9.03 3.32 -11.79
C TYR A 204 7.69 3.98 -11.38
N ALA A 205 6.63 3.76 -12.16
CA ALA A 205 5.32 4.35 -11.84
C ALA A 205 4.73 3.78 -10.55
N ARG A 206 4.97 2.49 -10.26
CA ARG A 206 4.55 1.86 -9.00
C ARG A 206 5.29 2.44 -7.79
N ILE A 207 6.60 2.61 -7.91
CA ILE A 207 7.43 3.21 -6.85
C ILE A 207 6.94 4.64 -6.57
N THR A 208 6.77 5.44 -7.62
CA THR A 208 6.29 6.83 -7.51
C THR A 208 4.90 6.91 -6.87
N PHE A 209 3.98 6.06 -7.30
CA PHE A 209 2.64 6.00 -6.71
C PHE A 209 2.66 5.57 -5.23
N THR A 210 3.43 4.53 -4.89
CA THR A 210 3.52 4.05 -3.50
C THR A 210 4.11 5.14 -2.61
N ARG A 211 5.17 5.84 -3.06
CA ARG A 211 5.75 6.97 -2.33
C ARG A 211 4.74 8.07 -2.10
N TRP A 212 4.09 8.54 -3.17
CA TRP A 212 3.04 9.54 -3.08
C TRP A 212 1.93 9.11 -2.12
N ALA A 213 1.46 7.88 -2.19
CA ALA A 213 0.38 7.39 -1.33
C ALA A 213 0.76 7.43 0.16
N ILE A 214 2.02 7.09 0.51
CA ILE A 214 2.51 7.15 1.89
C ILE A 214 2.66 8.61 2.34
N GLU A 215 3.28 9.45 1.53
CA GLU A 215 3.47 10.88 1.82
C GLU A 215 2.12 11.59 1.97
N HIS A 216 1.16 11.29 1.10
CA HIS A 216 -0.20 11.84 1.18
C HIS A 216 -0.96 11.39 2.44
N TRP A 217 -0.79 10.12 2.87
CA TRP A 217 -1.30 9.68 4.18
C TRP A 217 -0.72 10.52 5.32
N ARG A 218 0.59 10.72 5.32
CA ARG A 218 1.29 11.52 6.35
C ARG A 218 0.80 12.97 6.37
N GLU A 219 0.64 13.58 5.18
CA GLU A 219 0.07 14.92 5.03
C GLU A 219 -1.34 15.00 5.62
N LEU A 220 -2.25 14.11 5.23
CA LEU A 220 -3.62 14.06 5.75
C LEU A 220 -3.68 13.85 7.27
N ALA A 221 -2.73 13.10 7.81
CA ALA A 221 -2.62 12.83 9.24
C ALA A 221 -1.90 13.94 10.03
N GLY A 222 -1.37 14.98 9.36
CA GLY A 222 -0.58 16.02 9.99
C GLY A 222 0.74 15.52 10.60
N LEU A 223 1.29 14.44 10.05
CA LEU A 223 2.56 13.86 10.49
C LEU A 223 3.72 14.52 9.74
N ASP A 224 4.81 14.81 10.45
CA ASP A 224 6.05 15.29 9.84
C ASP A 224 6.61 14.32 8.81
N THR A 225 7.57 14.79 7.99
CA THR A 225 8.42 13.88 7.20
C THR A 225 8.98 12.80 8.12
N GLY A 226 8.91 11.54 7.69
CA GLY A 226 9.27 10.40 8.55
C GLY A 226 10.63 10.56 9.26
N PRO A 227 10.86 9.81 10.35
CA PRO A 227 12.11 9.88 11.08
C PRO A 227 13.29 9.52 10.18
N ASP A 228 14.47 10.03 10.51
CA ASP A 228 15.70 9.65 9.82
C ASP A 228 15.95 8.14 10.00
N ILE A 229 16.39 7.49 8.92
CA ILE A 229 16.71 6.07 8.97
C ILE A 229 17.94 5.85 9.86
N ASP A 230 17.77 5.08 10.93
CA ASP A 230 18.89 4.59 11.73
C ASP A 230 19.54 3.41 11.01
N VAL A 231 20.64 3.69 10.31
CA VAL A 231 21.40 2.70 9.54
C VAL A 231 21.93 1.57 10.42
N THR A 232 22.31 1.86 11.66
CA THR A 232 22.78 0.84 12.62
C THR A 232 21.65 -0.10 13.00
N ALA A 233 20.44 0.42 13.21
CA ALA A 233 19.26 -0.41 13.48
C ALA A 233 18.90 -1.28 12.27
N VAL A 234 19.04 -0.75 11.04
CA VAL A 234 18.86 -1.53 9.80
C VAL A 234 19.85 -2.68 9.72
N ASP A 235 21.16 -2.43 9.91
CA ASP A 235 22.20 -3.45 9.84
C ASP A 235 21.99 -4.54 10.89
N ASN A 236 21.64 -4.19 12.12
CA ASN A 236 21.27 -5.14 13.17
C ASN A 236 20.04 -5.98 12.83
N ALA A 237 19.04 -5.40 12.15
CA ALA A 237 17.86 -6.14 11.70
C ALA A 237 18.21 -7.14 10.60
N LEU A 238 19.06 -6.75 9.64
CA LEU A 238 19.57 -7.65 8.60
C LEU A 238 20.35 -8.83 9.19
N ALA A 239 21.22 -8.59 10.18
CA ALA A 239 21.92 -9.64 10.91
C ALA A 239 20.97 -10.68 11.51
N ARG A 240 19.83 -10.25 12.08
CA ARG A 240 18.80 -11.15 12.64
C ARG A 240 18.01 -11.92 11.59
N ILE A 241 17.92 -11.41 10.36
CA ILE A 241 17.28 -12.10 9.24
C ILE A 241 18.18 -13.22 8.73
N GLU A 242 19.49 -12.99 8.71
CA GLU A 242 20.47 -13.99 8.25
C GLU A 242 20.71 -15.12 9.24
N GLY A 243 20.56 -14.85 10.53
CA GLY A 243 20.82 -15.81 11.56
C GLY A 243 20.85 -16.38 12.50
#